data_377845c6b71de06584534794aec6facb
#
_entry.id   377845c6b71de06584534794aec6facb
#
_cell.length_a   1.000
_cell.length_b   1.000
_cell.length_c   1.000
_cell.angle_alpha   90.00
_cell.angle_beta   90.00
_cell.angle_gamma   90.00
#
_symmetry.space_group_name_H-M   'P 1'
#
loop_
_entity.id
_entity.type
_entity.pdbx_description
1 polymer ?
#
loop_
_entity_poly.entity_id
_entity_poly.type
_entity_poly.pdbx_seq_one_letter_code
_entity_poly.pdbx_strand_id
1 'polypeptide(L)'
;RDRSVSRGLGDVYKRQDDRLTGNPKTFAKNAKVVHIDVDPAEIGKIIAVDLPVVGDAKQALEMLLAEPVVKNNTEKWIEKVKKDKERVRSYDKKERMVQPQAVIERIGELTDGDAVVVTDVGQHQMWTAQYYPYQNERQLVTSGGLGTMGFGVPAAIGAKIANPDKEVILFVGDGGFQMTNQELAILNIYKVSIKVVMLNNHSLGMVRQWQESFYEGRTSESVFNALPDFQLMAQAYGIKSYKFDNPETIDQDLEVIKEDVPMFIEVDISRKEHVLPIVPAGKSNHEMLGVKFNACLLYTSPSPRDTERS
;
A
#
# COMPACT_ATOMS: atom_id res chain seq x y z
N ARG A 1 -6.51 -29.07 4.37
CA ARG A 1 -6.83 -28.57 5.72
C ARG A 1 -6.38 -27.14 5.93
N ASP A 2 -5.33 -26.71 5.26
CA ASP A 2 -4.98 -25.28 5.16
C ASP A 2 -5.85 -24.51 4.19
N ARG A 3 -6.75 -25.18 3.56
CA ARG A 3 -7.65 -24.58 2.57
C ARG A 3 -8.53 -23.46 3.12
N SER A 4 -8.90 -23.54 4.38
CA SER A 4 -9.73 -22.52 5.02
C SER A 4 -8.94 -21.23 5.28
N VAL A 5 -7.70 -21.34 5.74
CA VAL A 5 -6.81 -20.19 5.98
C VAL A 5 -6.37 -19.58 4.66
N SER A 6 -5.95 -20.40 3.71
CA SER A 6 -5.62 -19.95 2.35
C SER A 6 -6.81 -19.32 1.63
N ARG A 7 -7.98 -19.86 1.82
CA ARG A 7 -9.22 -19.26 1.33
C ARG A 7 -9.50 -17.92 1.99
N GLY A 8 -9.42 -17.86 3.30
CA GLY A 8 -9.59 -16.60 4.00
C GLY A 8 -8.68 -15.51 3.45
N LEU A 9 -7.39 -15.76 3.35
CA LEU A 9 -6.43 -14.83 2.77
C LEU A 9 -6.71 -14.53 1.30
N GLY A 10 -6.89 -15.61 0.50
CA GLY A 10 -7.30 -15.45 -0.87
C GLY A 10 -8.47 -14.51 -0.95
N ASP A 11 -9.48 -14.63 -0.16
CA ASP A 11 -10.72 -13.88 -0.13
C ASP A 11 -10.51 -12.46 0.21
N VAL A 12 -9.68 -12.08 1.04
CA VAL A 12 -9.38 -10.70 1.30
C VAL A 12 -8.82 -9.98 0.05
N TYR A 13 -8.18 -10.63 -0.84
CA TYR A 13 -7.58 -9.98 -2.00
C TYR A 13 -8.42 -10.02 -3.28
N LYS A 14 -9.34 -10.92 -3.37
CA LYS A 14 -10.11 -11.14 -4.60
C LYS A 14 -11.47 -10.47 -4.59
N ARG A 15 -11.75 -9.69 -3.60
CA ARG A 15 -13.01 -9.55 -3.13
C ARG A 15 -13.71 -8.39 -3.41
N GLN A 16 -14.87 -8.64 -3.30
CA GLN A 16 -15.99 -7.73 -3.23
C GLN A 16 -16.10 -7.13 -1.82
N ASP A 17 -14.97 -6.80 -1.18
CA ASP A 17 -15.01 -6.06 0.07
C ASP A 17 -15.08 -4.55 -0.18
N ASP A 18 -15.40 -3.79 0.84
CA ASP A 18 -15.59 -2.35 0.75
C ASP A 18 -14.32 -1.57 0.38
N ARG A 19 -13.14 -2.17 0.54
CA ARG A 19 -11.87 -1.57 0.10
C ARG A 19 -11.74 -1.50 -1.40
N LEU A 20 -12.37 -2.42 -2.12
CA LEU A 20 -12.42 -2.43 -3.57
C LEU A 20 -13.66 -1.73 -4.11
N THR A 21 -14.83 -2.07 -3.58
CA THR A 21 -16.11 -1.64 -4.13
C THR A 21 -16.56 -0.27 -3.63
N GLY A 22 -16.06 0.17 -2.46
CA GLY A 22 -16.67 1.24 -1.74
C GLY A 22 -18.14 0.90 -1.48
N ASN A 23 -19.05 1.82 -1.77
CA ASN A 23 -20.48 1.55 -1.69
C ASN A 23 -20.93 0.60 -2.81
N PRO A 24 -21.37 -0.63 -2.51
CA PRO A 24 -21.77 -1.60 -3.52
C PRO A 24 -22.89 -1.13 -4.45
N LYS A 25 -23.77 -0.25 -3.95
CA LYS A 25 -24.90 0.31 -4.73
C LYS A 25 -24.44 1.25 -5.86
N THR A 26 -23.22 1.72 -5.81
CA THR A 26 -22.66 2.67 -6.78
C THR A 26 -21.51 2.09 -7.60
N PHE A 27 -21.03 0.91 -7.22
CA PHE A 27 -19.92 0.24 -7.90
C PHE A 27 -20.35 -0.24 -9.29
N ALA A 28 -19.58 0.14 -10.29
CA ALA A 28 -19.67 -0.32 -11.68
C ALA A 28 -21.11 -0.37 -12.26
N LYS A 29 -21.97 0.61 -11.93
CA LYS A 29 -23.40 0.63 -12.28
C LYS A 29 -23.71 0.43 -13.78
N ASN A 30 -22.81 0.91 -14.63
CA ASN A 30 -22.98 0.91 -16.09
C ASN A 30 -22.12 -0.17 -16.78
N ALA A 31 -21.46 -1.03 -16.00
CA ALA A 31 -20.64 -2.12 -16.51
C ALA A 31 -21.32 -3.46 -16.34
N LYS A 32 -21.05 -4.40 -17.24
CA LYS A 32 -21.33 -5.81 -17.00
C LYS A 32 -20.27 -6.40 -16.10
N VAL A 33 -20.69 -7.17 -15.12
CA VAL A 33 -19.82 -7.77 -14.12
C VAL A 33 -19.62 -9.24 -14.42
N VAL A 34 -18.39 -9.64 -14.65
CA VAL A 34 -17.96 -11.04 -14.72
C VAL A 34 -17.24 -11.37 -13.42
N HIS A 35 -17.68 -12.41 -12.73
CA HIS A 35 -17.05 -12.85 -11.49
C HIS A 35 -16.48 -14.25 -11.65
N ILE A 36 -15.17 -14.36 -11.50
CA ILE A 36 -14.43 -15.62 -11.59
C ILE A 36 -13.97 -15.99 -10.19
N ASP A 37 -14.45 -17.11 -9.68
CA ASP A 37 -14.00 -17.65 -8.38
C ASP A 37 -14.09 -19.18 -8.38
N VAL A 38 -13.21 -19.83 -7.61
CA VAL A 38 -13.26 -21.29 -7.43
C VAL A 38 -14.39 -21.73 -6.50
N ASP A 39 -14.84 -20.81 -5.63
CA ASP A 39 -15.91 -21.08 -4.68
C ASP A 39 -17.24 -20.50 -5.19
N PRO A 40 -18.19 -21.35 -5.56
CA PRO A 40 -19.49 -20.88 -6.05
C PRO A 40 -20.26 -20.06 -5.00
N ALA A 41 -19.95 -20.22 -3.70
CA ALA A 41 -20.60 -19.46 -2.64
C ALA A 41 -20.14 -18.00 -2.56
N GLU A 42 -19.01 -17.68 -3.16
CA GLU A 42 -18.51 -16.30 -3.22
C GLU A 42 -19.09 -15.52 -4.42
N ILE A 43 -19.57 -16.22 -5.43
CA ILE A 43 -20.13 -15.58 -6.63
C ILE A 43 -21.35 -14.74 -6.28
N GLY A 44 -21.29 -13.46 -6.64
CA GLY A 44 -22.42 -12.54 -6.46
C GLY A 44 -22.75 -12.16 -5.01
N LYS A 45 -21.90 -12.48 -4.06
CA LYS A 45 -22.16 -12.31 -2.62
C LYS A 45 -22.39 -10.85 -2.21
N ILE A 46 -21.70 -9.91 -2.83
CA ILE A 46 -21.80 -8.48 -2.52
C ILE A 46 -22.26 -7.66 -3.73
N ILE A 47 -21.71 -7.95 -4.91
CA ILE A 47 -22.04 -7.28 -6.16
C ILE A 47 -22.84 -8.25 -7.05
N ALA A 48 -23.94 -7.75 -7.62
CA ALA A 48 -24.70 -8.53 -8.59
C ALA A 48 -23.82 -8.84 -9.82
N VAL A 49 -23.90 -10.07 -10.30
CA VAL A 49 -23.04 -10.61 -11.36
C VAL A 49 -23.86 -10.91 -12.61
N ASP A 50 -23.42 -10.40 -13.77
CA ASP A 50 -24.04 -10.70 -15.06
C ASP A 50 -23.58 -12.07 -15.59
N LEU A 51 -22.31 -12.41 -15.39
CA LEU A 51 -21.73 -13.67 -15.85
C LEU A 51 -20.88 -14.32 -14.74
N PRO A 52 -21.38 -15.37 -14.09
CA PRO A 52 -20.61 -16.16 -13.15
C PRO A 52 -19.70 -17.16 -13.86
N VAL A 53 -18.46 -17.28 -13.42
CA VAL A 53 -17.50 -18.28 -13.87
C VAL A 53 -16.93 -19.00 -12.65
N VAL A 54 -17.37 -20.21 -12.39
CA VAL A 54 -16.84 -21.04 -11.31
C VAL A 54 -15.65 -21.82 -11.82
N GLY A 55 -14.45 -21.49 -11.34
CA GLY A 55 -13.22 -22.13 -11.80
C GLY A 55 -11.96 -21.45 -11.27
N ASP A 56 -10.82 -22.04 -11.62
CA ASP A 56 -9.52 -21.47 -11.31
C ASP A 56 -9.26 -20.23 -12.16
N ALA A 57 -8.85 -19.13 -11.51
CA ALA A 57 -8.64 -17.85 -12.17
C ALA A 57 -7.53 -17.92 -13.25
N LYS A 58 -6.48 -18.73 -13.01
CA LYS A 58 -5.39 -18.88 -13.98
C LYS A 58 -5.92 -19.56 -15.25
N GLN A 59 -6.66 -20.66 -15.10
CA GLN A 59 -7.25 -21.38 -16.24
C GLN A 59 -8.21 -20.48 -17.03
N ALA A 60 -9.07 -19.75 -16.33
CA ALA A 60 -9.99 -18.81 -16.97
C ALA A 60 -9.26 -17.71 -17.76
N LEU A 61 -8.19 -17.17 -17.19
CA LEU A 61 -7.37 -16.15 -17.86
C LEU A 61 -6.59 -16.71 -19.05
N GLU A 62 -6.05 -17.93 -18.94
CA GLU A 62 -5.38 -18.63 -20.06
C GLU A 62 -6.33 -18.85 -21.23
N MET A 63 -7.58 -19.27 -20.94
CA MET A 63 -8.63 -19.42 -21.97
C MET A 63 -8.96 -18.07 -22.63
N LEU A 64 -9.10 -17.00 -21.84
CA LEU A 64 -9.36 -15.66 -22.39
C LEU A 64 -8.23 -15.14 -23.24
N LEU A 65 -6.97 -15.42 -22.88
CA LEU A 65 -5.79 -15.02 -23.65
C LEU A 65 -5.63 -15.80 -24.97
N ALA A 66 -6.21 -17.00 -25.05
CA ALA A 66 -6.23 -17.79 -26.28
C ALA A 66 -7.24 -17.29 -27.32
N GLU A 67 -8.21 -16.47 -26.90
CA GLU A 67 -9.19 -15.90 -27.80
C GLU A 67 -8.61 -14.71 -28.62
N PRO A 68 -9.08 -14.49 -29.85
CA PRO A 68 -8.63 -13.37 -30.66
C PRO A 68 -8.89 -12.03 -29.97
N VAL A 69 -7.84 -11.21 -29.86
CA VAL A 69 -7.96 -9.88 -29.27
C VAL A 69 -8.82 -8.97 -30.15
N VAL A 70 -9.97 -8.57 -29.65
CA VAL A 70 -10.77 -7.50 -30.28
C VAL A 70 -10.06 -6.18 -30.02
N LYS A 71 -9.53 -5.55 -31.06
CA LYS A 71 -8.93 -4.21 -30.96
C LYS A 71 -10.03 -3.18 -30.63
N ASN A 72 -10.08 -2.79 -29.37
CA ASN A 72 -10.88 -1.65 -28.93
C ASN A 72 -10.04 -0.38 -28.98
N ASN A 73 -10.62 0.73 -29.37
CA ASN A 73 -9.95 2.04 -29.37
C ASN A 73 -9.93 2.59 -27.94
N THR A 74 -9.01 2.09 -27.10
CA THR A 74 -8.86 2.47 -25.69
C THR A 74 -7.75 3.49 -25.46
N GLU A 75 -7.04 3.94 -26.48
CA GLU A 75 -5.86 4.82 -26.37
C GLU A 75 -6.17 6.11 -25.60
N LYS A 76 -7.24 6.80 -25.95
CA LYS A 76 -7.67 8.02 -25.26
C LYS A 76 -8.02 7.79 -23.79
N TRP A 77 -8.58 6.62 -23.47
CA TRP A 77 -8.89 6.26 -22.10
C TRP A 77 -7.62 5.99 -21.29
N ILE A 78 -6.68 5.25 -21.86
CA ILE A 78 -5.37 4.97 -21.23
C ILE A 78 -4.61 6.28 -20.98
N GLU A 79 -4.59 7.19 -21.95
CA GLU A 79 -3.96 8.51 -21.79
C GLU A 79 -4.58 9.31 -20.65
N LYS A 80 -5.91 9.31 -20.55
CA LYS A 80 -6.64 9.96 -19.47
C LYS A 80 -6.29 9.35 -18.11
N VAL A 81 -6.28 8.02 -18.01
CA VAL A 81 -5.91 7.31 -16.76
C VAL A 81 -4.48 7.65 -16.33
N LYS A 82 -3.53 7.72 -17.28
CA LYS A 82 -2.14 8.13 -16.99
C LYS A 82 -2.09 9.55 -16.41
N LYS A 83 -2.74 10.52 -17.03
CA LYS A 83 -2.81 11.91 -16.54
C LYS A 83 -3.46 12.03 -15.16
N ASP A 84 -4.55 11.29 -14.94
CA ASP A 84 -5.23 11.29 -13.65
C ASP A 84 -4.35 10.66 -12.56
N LYS A 85 -3.59 9.62 -12.89
CA LYS A 85 -2.63 8.97 -11.97
C LYS A 85 -1.49 9.92 -11.55
N GLU A 86 -0.93 10.67 -12.50
CA GLU A 86 0.11 11.67 -12.20
C GLU A 86 -0.42 12.77 -11.28
N ARG A 87 -1.63 13.28 -11.55
CA ARG A 87 -2.26 14.32 -10.73
C ARG A 87 -2.52 13.85 -9.29
N VAL A 88 -2.94 12.60 -9.11
CA VAL A 88 -3.26 12.04 -7.78
C VAL A 88 -1.99 11.76 -6.97
N ARG A 89 -0.87 11.48 -7.63
CA ARG A 89 0.42 11.23 -7.00
C ARG A 89 1.22 12.48 -6.65
N SER A 90 0.70 13.68 -6.95
CA SER A 90 1.41 14.92 -6.62
C SER A 90 1.35 15.23 -5.13
N TYR A 91 2.50 15.51 -4.54
CA TYR A 91 2.67 16.02 -3.17
C TYR A 91 3.64 17.22 -3.18
N ASP A 92 3.60 18.05 -2.13
CA ASP A 92 4.48 19.21 -2.06
C ASP A 92 5.86 18.79 -1.53
N LYS A 93 6.87 18.84 -2.42
CA LYS A 93 8.28 18.54 -2.06
C LYS A 93 8.97 19.63 -1.24
N LYS A 94 8.33 20.79 -1.05
CA LYS A 94 8.92 21.97 -0.37
C LYS A 94 8.45 22.12 1.09
N GLU A 95 7.85 21.12 1.65
CA GLU A 95 7.44 21.15 3.06
C GLU A 95 8.65 21.19 4.01
N ARG A 96 8.40 21.74 5.22
CA ARG A 96 9.44 21.91 6.25
C ARG A 96 9.95 20.58 6.83
N MET A 97 9.22 19.51 6.65
CA MET A 97 9.54 18.16 7.14
C MET A 97 9.66 17.19 5.98
N VAL A 98 10.40 16.12 6.20
CA VAL A 98 10.54 15.04 5.22
C VAL A 98 9.18 14.44 4.88
N GLN A 99 8.93 14.30 3.59
CA GLN A 99 7.70 13.69 3.08
C GLN A 99 7.87 12.18 2.95
N PRO A 100 6.96 11.36 3.53
CA PRO A 100 7.06 9.90 3.44
C PRO A 100 7.05 9.40 1.98
N GLN A 101 6.33 10.08 1.11
CA GLN A 101 6.27 9.79 -0.32
C GLN A 101 7.66 9.92 -0.98
N ALA A 102 8.39 11.01 -0.67
CA ALA A 102 9.72 11.25 -1.20
C ALA A 102 10.72 10.17 -0.76
N VAL A 103 10.65 9.76 0.50
CA VAL A 103 11.49 8.69 1.03
C VAL A 103 11.26 7.38 0.28
N ILE A 104 9.99 7.02 0.07
CA ILE A 104 9.60 5.77 -0.61
C ILE A 104 10.02 5.79 -2.09
N GLU A 105 9.76 6.90 -2.79
CA GLU A 105 10.17 7.07 -4.18
C GLU A 105 11.69 7.02 -4.32
N ARG A 106 12.42 7.74 -3.45
CA ARG A 106 13.89 7.76 -3.48
C ARG A 106 14.51 6.39 -3.23
N ILE A 107 13.99 5.63 -2.26
CA ILE A 107 14.43 4.26 -2.01
C ILE A 107 14.11 3.37 -3.23
N GLY A 108 12.96 3.55 -3.86
CA GLY A 108 12.62 2.87 -5.10
C GLY A 108 13.59 3.15 -6.23
N GLU A 109 14.04 4.40 -6.40
CA GLU A 109 15.09 4.78 -7.37
C GLU A 109 16.42 4.12 -7.03
N LEU A 110 16.85 4.16 -5.75
CA LEU A 110 18.12 3.60 -5.30
C LEU A 110 18.20 2.07 -5.41
N THR A 111 17.06 1.40 -5.51
CA THR A 111 16.93 -0.06 -5.69
C THR A 111 16.46 -0.44 -7.09
N ASP A 112 16.46 0.49 -8.05
CA ASP A 112 15.96 0.30 -9.41
C ASP A 112 14.53 -0.31 -9.47
N GLY A 113 13.74 -0.12 -8.39
CA GLY A 113 12.43 -0.72 -8.24
C GLY A 113 12.42 -2.26 -8.12
N ASP A 114 13.57 -2.90 -7.91
CA ASP A 114 13.70 -4.38 -7.93
C ASP A 114 13.77 -5.04 -6.53
N ALA A 115 13.76 -4.26 -5.46
CA ALA A 115 13.78 -4.82 -4.11
C ALA A 115 12.48 -5.57 -3.76
N VAL A 116 12.58 -6.57 -2.89
CA VAL A 116 11.42 -7.11 -2.18
C VAL A 116 11.03 -6.13 -1.08
N VAL A 117 9.83 -5.59 -1.19
CA VAL A 117 9.32 -4.58 -0.28
C VAL A 117 8.38 -5.21 0.72
N VAL A 118 8.69 -5.05 1.99
CA VAL A 118 7.86 -5.52 3.10
C VAL A 118 7.27 -4.32 3.81
N THR A 119 6.03 -4.40 4.22
CA THR A 119 5.42 -3.35 5.05
C THR A 119 4.86 -3.93 6.34
N ASP A 120 4.98 -3.18 7.41
CA ASP A 120 4.07 -3.32 8.55
C ASP A 120 2.72 -2.65 8.23
N VAL A 121 1.84 -2.51 9.19
CA VAL A 121 0.48 -2.02 9.00
C VAL A 121 0.29 -0.60 9.53
N GLY A 122 -0.23 0.29 8.68
CA GLY A 122 -0.49 1.68 9.01
C GLY A 122 -0.39 2.61 7.79
N GLN A 123 -0.20 3.91 8.04
CA GLN A 123 -0.05 4.90 6.96
C GLN A 123 1.12 4.56 6.01
N HIS A 124 2.26 4.15 6.57
CA HIS A 124 3.44 3.73 5.81
C HIS A 124 3.15 2.61 4.81
N GLN A 125 2.29 1.64 5.17
CA GLN A 125 1.83 0.58 4.28
C GLN A 125 1.13 1.14 3.04
N MET A 126 0.22 2.08 3.26
CA MET A 126 -0.57 2.69 2.19
C MET A 126 0.28 3.60 1.31
N TRP A 127 1.15 4.42 1.89
CA TRP A 127 2.11 5.23 1.11
C TRP A 127 3.04 4.35 0.29
N THR A 128 3.56 3.27 0.86
CA THR A 128 4.44 2.34 0.13
C THR A 128 3.72 1.70 -1.06
N ALA A 129 2.47 1.26 -0.88
CA ALA A 129 1.66 0.73 -1.98
C ALA A 129 1.38 1.76 -3.08
N GLN A 130 1.29 3.06 -2.73
CA GLN A 130 1.01 4.14 -3.67
C GLN A 130 2.25 4.64 -4.41
N TYR A 131 3.41 4.73 -3.75
CA TYR A 131 4.57 5.49 -4.24
C TYR A 131 5.78 4.64 -4.61
N TYR A 132 5.95 3.42 -4.08
CA TYR A 132 7.06 2.58 -4.52
C TYR A 132 6.89 2.14 -5.98
N PRO A 133 7.94 2.22 -6.83
CA PRO A 133 7.86 1.93 -8.26
C PRO A 133 8.04 0.44 -8.55
N TYR A 134 7.11 -0.40 -8.14
CA TYR A 134 7.17 -1.85 -8.36
C TYR A 134 7.38 -2.22 -9.83
N GLN A 135 8.34 -3.10 -10.11
CA GLN A 135 8.70 -3.53 -11.45
C GLN A 135 8.34 -5.00 -11.71
N ASN A 136 8.29 -5.82 -10.66
CA ASN A 136 8.15 -7.26 -10.78
C ASN A 136 6.96 -7.79 -9.99
N GLU A 137 6.54 -9.00 -10.33
CA GLU A 137 5.52 -9.72 -9.58
C GLU A 137 6.02 -10.11 -8.19
N ARG A 138 5.09 -10.18 -7.23
CA ARG A 138 5.35 -10.65 -5.86
C ARG A 138 6.41 -9.86 -5.07
N GLN A 139 6.67 -8.63 -5.46
CA GLN A 139 7.61 -7.76 -4.75
C GLN A 139 7.07 -7.25 -3.41
N LEU A 140 5.75 -7.11 -3.27
CA LEU A 140 5.13 -6.59 -2.05
C LEU A 140 4.70 -7.72 -1.11
N VAL A 141 5.27 -7.72 0.10
CA VAL A 141 4.90 -8.60 1.22
C VAL A 141 4.23 -7.76 2.30
N THR A 142 2.95 -7.99 2.52
CA THR A 142 2.15 -7.13 3.40
C THR A 142 0.98 -7.87 4.03
N SER A 143 0.60 -7.50 5.25
CA SER A 143 -0.62 -7.99 5.90
C SER A 143 -1.84 -7.19 5.42
N GLY A 144 -2.17 -7.30 4.12
CA GLY A 144 -3.27 -6.55 3.50
C GLY A 144 -4.66 -7.03 3.88
N GLY A 145 -4.79 -8.26 4.36
CA GLY A 145 -6.04 -8.87 4.77
C GLY A 145 -6.41 -8.58 6.22
N LEU A 146 -5.68 -9.16 7.14
CA LEU A 146 -5.94 -9.01 8.57
C LEU A 146 -5.43 -7.67 9.12
N GLY A 147 -4.44 -7.05 8.47
CA GLY A 147 -3.89 -5.80 8.93
C GLY A 147 -3.17 -5.91 10.28
N THR A 148 -2.34 -6.93 10.44
CA THR A 148 -1.67 -7.24 11.69
C THR A 148 -0.46 -6.34 11.91
N MET A 149 -0.52 -5.41 12.85
CA MET A 149 0.64 -4.64 13.29
C MET A 149 1.69 -5.56 13.93
N GLY A 150 2.98 -5.27 13.69
CA GLY A 150 4.09 -6.13 14.08
C GLY A 150 4.42 -7.25 13.08
N PHE A 151 3.70 -7.34 11.98
CA PHE A 151 3.99 -8.28 10.89
C PHE A 151 5.34 -8.00 10.20
N GLY A 152 5.74 -6.73 10.14
CA GLY A 152 6.79 -6.24 9.25
C GLY A 152 8.16 -6.87 9.47
N VAL A 153 8.71 -6.79 10.69
CA VAL A 153 10.08 -7.28 10.99
C VAL A 153 10.23 -8.78 10.73
N PRO A 154 9.39 -9.66 11.30
CA PRO A 154 9.51 -11.10 11.05
C PRO A 154 9.24 -11.47 9.58
N ALA A 155 8.35 -10.78 8.91
CA ALA A 155 8.09 -11.00 7.48
C ALA A 155 9.27 -10.60 6.59
N ALA A 156 9.96 -9.50 6.92
CA ALA A 156 11.17 -9.07 6.20
C ALA A 156 12.32 -10.07 6.35
N ILE A 157 12.49 -10.62 7.54
CA ILE A 157 13.45 -11.70 7.79
C ILE A 157 13.12 -12.91 6.91
N GLY A 158 11.86 -13.36 6.92
CA GLY A 158 11.40 -14.46 6.08
C GLY A 158 11.58 -14.19 4.59
N ALA A 159 11.28 -12.97 4.15
CA ALA A 159 11.46 -12.54 2.77
C ALA A 159 12.93 -12.60 2.33
N LYS A 160 13.87 -12.16 3.18
CA LYS A 160 15.31 -12.23 2.88
C LYS A 160 15.82 -13.67 2.83
N ILE A 161 15.38 -14.53 3.74
CA ILE A 161 15.73 -15.94 3.74
C ILE A 161 15.23 -16.63 2.45
N ALA A 162 14.03 -16.28 2.00
CA ALA A 162 13.45 -16.83 0.77
C ALA A 162 14.06 -16.23 -0.51
N ASN A 163 14.66 -15.04 -0.44
CA ASN A 163 15.25 -14.32 -1.56
C ASN A 163 16.65 -13.80 -1.18
N PRO A 164 17.64 -14.68 -0.99
CA PRO A 164 18.95 -14.30 -0.45
C PRO A 164 19.71 -13.29 -1.32
N ASP A 165 19.48 -13.31 -2.62
CA ASP A 165 20.17 -12.46 -3.60
C ASP A 165 19.46 -11.12 -3.85
N LYS A 166 18.27 -10.91 -3.27
CA LYS A 166 17.49 -9.68 -3.45
C LYS A 166 17.69 -8.73 -2.26
N GLU A 167 17.68 -7.44 -2.54
CA GLU A 167 17.49 -6.45 -1.50
C GLU A 167 16.11 -6.60 -0.87
N VAL A 168 16.03 -6.52 0.44
CA VAL A 168 14.76 -6.52 1.19
C VAL A 168 14.65 -5.26 2.00
N ILE A 169 13.63 -4.48 1.69
CA ILE A 169 13.33 -3.21 2.35
C ILE A 169 12.05 -3.36 3.16
N LEU A 170 12.12 -3.08 4.45
CA LEU A 170 10.96 -3.00 5.32
C LEU A 170 10.59 -1.55 5.57
N PHE A 171 9.38 -1.16 5.20
CA PHE A 171 8.78 0.09 5.67
C PHE A 171 7.90 -0.19 6.89
N VAL A 172 8.17 0.51 7.99
CA VAL A 172 7.49 0.31 9.27
C VAL A 172 7.19 1.65 9.94
N GLY A 173 6.14 1.71 10.74
CA GLY A 173 5.86 2.84 11.62
C GLY A 173 6.37 2.60 13.04
N ASP A 174 6.53 3.66 13.81
CA ASP A 174 6.98 3.67 15.19
C ASP A 174 6.15 2.75 16.11
N GLY A 175 4.82 2.73 15.95
CA GLY A 175 3.95 1.87 16.74
C GLY A 175 4.04 0.39 16.37
N GLY A 176 4.05 0.06 15.07
CA GLY A 176 4.15 -1.32 14.60
C GLY A 176 5.51 -1.95 14.91
N PHE A 177 6.58 -1.19 14.76
CA PHE A 177 7.94 -1.65 15.08
C PHE A 177 8.09 -2.08 16.53
N GLN A 178 7.52 -1.35 17.48
CA GLN A 178 7.60 -1.69 18.91
C GLN A 178 6.97 -3.04 19.27
N MET A 179 6.08 -3.57 18.42
CA MET A 179 5.42 -4.86 18.71
C MET A 179 6.32 -6.07 18.50
N THR A 180 7.32 -5.97 17.61
CA THR A 180 8.20 -7.09 17.24
C THR A 180 9.66 -6.69 17.08
N ASN A 181 10.10 -5.59 17.70
CA ASN A 181 11.48 -5.10 17.61
C ASN A 181 12.52 -6.11 18.11
N GLN A 182 12.14 -7.02 19.03
CA GLN A 182 13.03 -8.08 19.53
C GLN A 182 13.52 -9.02 18.43
N GLU A 183 12.80 -9.12 17.32
CA GLU A 183 13.22 -9.92 16.16
C GLU A 183 14.48 -9.37 15.46
N LEU A 184 14.89 -8.13 15.76
CA LEU A 184 16.18 -7.59 15.31
C LEU A 184 17.37 -8.47 15.74
N ALA A 185 17.24 -9.23 16.83
CA ALA A 185 18.26 -10.19 17.26
C ALA A 185 18.63 -11.19 16.16
N ILE A 186 17.64 -11.60 15.36
CA ILE A 186 17.82 -12.56 14.25
C ILE A 186 18.76 -12.02 13.18
N LEU A 187 18.69 -10.71 12.89
CA LEU A 187 19.52 -10.08 11.85
C LEU A 187 21.00 -10.25 12.14
N ASN A 188 21.39 -10.07 13.40
CA ASN A 188 22.78 -10.20 13.79
C ASN A 188 23.21 -11.66 13.97
N ILE A 189 22.38 -12.51 14.58
CA ILE A 189 22.67 -13.93 14.84
C ILE A 189 22.87 -14.70 13.53
N TYR A 190 21.97 -14.49 12.56
CA TYR A 190 21.96 -15.24 11.29
C TYR A 190 22.51 -14.44 10.10
N LYS A 191 23.05 -13.22 10.34
CA LYS A 191 23.58 -12.34 9.30
C LYS A 191 22.59 -12.06 8.18
N VAL A 192 21.33 -11.84 8.55
CA VAL A 192 20.25 -11.53 7.61
C VAL A 192 20.29 -10.04 7.28
N SER A 193 20.69 -9.68 6.05
CA SER A 193 20.79 -8.28 5.62
C SER A 193 19.44 -7.78 5.12
N ILE A 194 18.74 -6.99 5.94
CA ILE A 194 17.54 -6.23 5.56
C ILE A 194 17.71 -4.76 5.90
N LYS A 195 17.01 -3.90 5.18
CA LYS A 195 16.95 -2.47 5.45
C LYS A 195 15.62 -2.15 6.13
N VAL A 196 15.66 -1.79 7.41
CA VAL A 196 14.48 -1.35 8.16
C VAL A 196 14.36 0.15 8.04
N VAL A 197 13.36 0.64 7.36
CA VAL A 197 13.07 2.07 7.19
C VAL A 197 11.83 2.42 8.00
N MET A 198 12.05 3.09 9.12
CA MET A 198 10.98 3.57 9.97
C MET A 198 10.54 4.97 9.55
N LEU A 199 9.28 5.12 9.19
CA LEU A 199 8.63 6.41 9.01
C LEU A 199 7.99 6.82 10.35
N ASN A 200 8.76 7.59 11.13
CA ASN A 200 8.38 7.96 12.50
C ASN A 200 7.54 9.25 12.48
N ASN A 201 6.25 9.13 12.76
CA ASN A 201 5.33 10.26 12.90
C ASN A 201 4.83 10.46 14.33
N HIS A 202 5.45 9.81 15.31
CA HIS A 202 5.11 9.89 16.73
C HIS A 202 3.63 9.60 17.01
N SER A 203 3.03 8.66 16.26
CA SER A 203 1.62 8.33 16.44
C SER A 203 1.22 7.00 15.79
N LEU A 204 0.14 6.41 16.28
CA LEU A 204 -0.63 5.43 15.54
C LEU A 204 -1.35 6.17 14.39
N GLY A 205 -0.59 6.46 13.32
CA GLY A 205 -0.94 7.46 12.34
C GLY A 205 -2.28 7.23 11.65
N MET A 206 -2.64 5.98 11.32
CA MET A 206 -3.94 5.69 10.71
C MET A 206 -5.10 5.89 11.69
N VAL A 207 -4.93 5.50 12.95
CA VAL A 207 -5.93 5.72 14.01
C VAL A 207 -6.13 7.22 14.22
N ARG A 208 -5.04 7.97 14.33
CA ARG A 208 -5.07 9.44 14.48
C ARG A 208 -5.76 10.09 13.27
N GLN A 209 -5.41 9.72 12.05
CA GLN A 209 -6.04 10.26 10.83
C GLN A 209 -7.56 10.05 10.83
N TRP A 210 -8.03 8.88 11.27
CA TRP A 210 -9.46 8.62 11.40
C TRP A 210 -10.11 9.48 12.46
N GLN A 211 -9.47 9.63 13.62
CA GLN A 211 -9.98 10.49 14.70
C GLN A 211 -10.07 11.95 14.24
N GLU A 212 -9.07 12.44 13.53
CA GLU A 212 -9.09 13.78 12.95
C GLU A 212 -10.15 13.95 11.87
N SER A 213 -10.28 12.99 10.97
CA SER A 213 -11.16 13.11 9.79
C SER A 213 -12.63 12.86 10.09
N PHE A 214 -12.95 12.00 11.06
CA PHE A 214 -14.31 11.51 11.26
C PHE A 214 -14.85 11.69 12.69
N TYR A 215 -14.00 12.10 13.63
CA TYR A 215 -14.37 12.24 15.05
C TYR A 215 -14.02 13.63 15.59
N GLU A 216 -14.16 14.67 14.77
CA GLU A 216 -14.00 16.09 15.17
C GLU A 216 -12.61 16.42 15.74
N GLY A 217 -11.57 15.69 15.32
CA GLY A 217 -10.22 15.88 15.83
C GLY A 217 -10.00 15.40 17.26
N ARG A 218 -10.93 14.66 17.85
CA ARG A 218 -10.81 14.11 19.21
C ARG A 218 -9.85 12.92 19.22
N THR A 219 -8.56 13.20 19.27
CA THR A 219 -7.52 12.17 19.37
C THR A 219 -7.47 11.60 20.80
N SER A 220 -7.42 10.28 20.91
CA SER A 220 -7.26 9.55 22.17
C SER A 220 -6.34 8.37 21.97
N GLU A 221 -5.30 8.27 22.78
CA GLU A 221 -4.30 7.17 22.82
C GLU A 221 -3.66 6.84 21.46
N SER A 222 -3.71 7.76 20.51
CA SER A 222 -3.14 7.61 19.17
C SER A 222 -1.87 8.45 18.93
N VAL A 223 -1.50 9.27 19.90
CA VAL A 223 -0.32 10.16 19.85
C VAL A 223 0.66 9.75 20.94
N PHE A 224 1.89 9.51 20.58
CA PHE A 224 2.94 9.17 21.53
C PHE A 224 3.56 10.45 22.12
N ASN A 225 3.51 10.57 23.46
CA ASN A 225 4.17 11.65 24.20
C ASN A 225 5.63 11.33 24.49
N ALA A 226 5.99 10.06 24.46
CA ALA A 226 7.36 9.57 24.61
C ALA A 226 7.53 8.32 23.74
N LEU A 227 8.69 8.17 23.14
CA LEU A 227 9.10 7.00 22.37
C LEU A 227 10.45 6.53 22.88
N PRO A 228 10.79 5.23 22.73
CA PRO A 228 12.15 4.75 22.94
C PRO A 228 13.13 5.46 22.01
N ASP A 229 14.41 5.49 22.39
CA ASP A 229 15.47 5.81 21.45
C ASP A 229 15.69 4.60 20.53
N PHE A 230 15.14 4.68 19.33
CA PHE A 230 15.21 3.58 18.35
C PHE A 230 16.61 3.37 17.81
N GLN A 231 17.46 4.42 17.82
CA GLN A 231 18.85 4.33 17.42
C GLN A 231 19.63 3.46 18.42
N LEU A 232 19.54 3.77 19.71
CA LEU A 232 20.16 2.97 20.76
C LEU A 232 19.62 1.55 20.80
N MET A 233 18.32 1.37 20.54
CA MET A 233 17.71 0.05 20.46
C MET A 233 18.34 -0.79 19.33
N ALA A 234 18.43 -0.25 18.12
CA ALA A 234 19.05 -0.95 16.99
C ALA A 234 20.53 -1.27 17.27
N GLN A 235 21.27 -0.32 17.84
CA GLN A 235 22.67 -0.51 18.23
C GLN A 235 22.84 -1.58 19.29
N ALA A 236 21.92 -1.71 20.26
CA ALA A 236 21.94 -2.76 21.27
C ALA A 236 21.84 -4.17 20.65
N TYR A 237 21.19 -4.31 19.50
CA TYR A 237 21.15 -5.53 18.70
C TYR A 237 22.34 -5.66 17.73
N GLY A 238 23.29 -4.72 17.74
CA GLY A 238 24.44 -4.69 16.84
C GLY A 238 24.07 -4.32 15.39
N ILE A 239 22.98 -3.62 15.20
CA ILE A 239 22.52 -3.15 13.90
C ILE A 239 22.98 -1.71 13.68
N LYS A 240 23.55 -1.44 12.50
CA LYS A 240 23.93 -0.09 12.09
C LYS A 240 22.68 0.77 11.99
N SER A 241 22.72 1.98 12.55
CA SER A 241 21.53 2.83 12.60
C SER A 241 21.79 4.26 12.17
N TYR A 242 20.79 4.88 11.56
CA TYR A 242 20.77 6.25 11.09
C TYR A 242 19.46 6.94 11.45
N LYS A 243 19.54 8.26 11.65
CA LYS A 243 18.35 9.09 11.82
C LYS A 243 18.42 10.30 10.89
N PHE A 244 17.34 10.52 10.14
CA PHE A 244 17.22 11.59 9.16
C PHE A 244 15.95 12.41 9.39
N ASP A 245 16.04 13.71 9.35
CA ASP A 245 14.94 14.65 9.58
C ASP A 245 14.97 15.88 8.66
N ASN A 246 16.01 16.01 7.83
CA ASN A 246 16.20 17.17 6.98
C ASN A 246 15.71 16.93 5.54
N PRO A 247 14.65 17.64 5.09
CA PRO A 247 14.12 17.48 3.74
C PRO A 247 15.08 17.94 2.62
N GLU A 248 16.08 18.77 2.93
CA GLU A 248 17.04 19.25 1.94
C GLU A 248 18.13 18.22 1.62
N THR A 249 18.46 17.35 2.58
CA THR A 249 19.54 16.35 2.44
C THR A 249 19.05 14.94 2.30
N ILE A 250 17.77 14.67 2.51
CA ILE A 250 17.19 13.31 2.58
C ILE A 250 17.53 12.43 1.37
N ASP A 251 17.55 13.01 0.17
CA ASP A 251 17.86 12.26 -1.05
C ASP A 251 19.31 11.74 -1.04
N GLN A 252 20.25 12.52 -0.47
CA GLN A 252 21.63 12.13 -0.30
C GLN A 252 21.83 11.22 0.91
N ASP A 253 21.15 11.50 2.01
CA ASP A 253 21.24 10.72 3.25
C ASP A 253 20.80 9.28 3.04
N LEU A 254 19.79 9.04 2.22
CA LEU A 254 19.29 7.72 1.86
C LEU A 254 20.26 6.88 1.02
N GLU A 255 21.33 7.45 0.46
CA GLU A 255 22.36 6.69 -0.29
C GLU A 255 23.01 5.58 0.57
N VAL A 256 22.95 5.68 1.90
CA VAL A 256 23.43 4.63 2.83
C VAL A 256 22.78 3.28 2.61
N ILE A 257 21.59 3.25 1.99
CA ILE A 257 20.85 2.02 1.73
C ILE A 257 21.58 1.05 0.80
N LYS A 258 22.53 1.57 0.01
CA LYS A 258 23.37 0.79 -0.92
C LYS A 258 24.41 -0.09 -0.21
N GLU A 259 24.68 0.16 1.06
CA GLU A 259 25.60 -0.68 1.82
C GLU A 259 24.99 -2.07 2.05
N ASP A 260 25.71 -3.13 1.74
CA ASP A 260 25.25 -4.51 1.93
C ASP A 260 25.46 -4.97 3.40
N VAL A 261 24.74 -4.31 4.29
CA VAL A 261 24.71 -4.65 5.73
C VAL A 261 23.28 -4.47 6.25
N PRO A 262 22.88 -5.22 7.29
CA PRO A 262 21.63 -4.94 7.97
C PRO A 262 21.67 -3.55 8.57
N MET A 263 20.62 -2.76 8.38
CA MET A 263 20.57 -1.40 8.92
C MET A 263 19.17 -1.00 9.34
N PHE A 264 19.13 -0.04 10.25
CA PHE A 264 17.93 0.61 10.72
C PHE A 264 18.01 2.11 10.39
N ILE A 265 17.04 2.59 9.65
CA ILE A 265 16.95 4.00 9.24
C ILE A 265 15.65 4.57 9.83
N GLU A 266 15.77 5.50 10.74
CA GLU A 266 14.65 6.30 11.24
C GLU A 266 14.53 7.58 10.42
N VAL A 267 13.37 7.83 9.84
CA VAL A 267 13.07 9.10 9.18
C VAL A 267 11.95 9.79 9.95
N ASP A 268 12.24 10.95 10.49
CA ASP A 268 11.25 11.77 11.20
C ASP A 268 10.37 12.51 10.19
N ILE A 269 9.07 12.23 10.22
CA ILE A 269 8.08 12.78 9.29
C ILE A 269 7.00 13.55 10.02
N SER A 270 6.26 14.38 9.29
CA SER A 270 5.18 15.17 9.87
C SER A 270 4.09 14.26 10.46
N ARG A 271 3.74 14.52 11.74
CA ARG A 271 2.57 13.88 12.36
C ARG A 271 1.28 14.21 11.61
N LYS A 272 1.21 15.36 10.97
CA LYS A 272 0.01 15.84 10.28
C LYS A 272 -0.17 15.24 8.89
N GLU A 273 0.82 14.47 8.41
CA GLU A 273 0.72 13.84 7.10
C GLU A 273 -0.41 12.82 7.09
N HIS A 274 -1.27 12.92 6.07
CA HIS A 274 -2.38 12.01 5.86
C HIS A 274 -2.14 11.14 4.62
N VAL A 275 -2.67 9.93 4.66
CA VAL A 275 -2.78 9.11 3.45
C VAL A 275 -3.91 9.66 2.60
N LEU A 276 -3.56 10.20 1.46
CA LEU A 276 -4.49 10.72 0.46
C LEU A 276 -4.03 10.29 -0.95
N PRO A 277 -4.95 10.04 -1.87
CA PRO A 277 -6.41 10.02 -1.67
C PRO A 277 -6.90 8.77 -0.92
N ILE A 278 -8.05 8.90 -0.27
CA ILE A 278 -8.69 7.79 0.44
C ILE A 278 -10.21 7.82 0.25
N VAL A 279 -10.82 6.65 0.09
CA VAL A 279 -12.29 6.51 0.09
C VAL A 279 -12.74 6.20 1.52
N PRO A 280 -13.55 7.05 2.16
CA PRO A 280 -14.09 6.73 3.48
C PRO A 280 -14.96 5.48 3.45
N ALA A 281 -14.98 4.72 4.57
CA ALA A 281 -15.79 3.51 4.69
C ALA A 281 -17.27 3.78 4.33
N GLY A 282 -17.84 2.92 3.50
CA GLY A 282 -19.23 3.01 3.04
C GLY A 282 -19.50 4.09 1.99
N LYS A 283 -18.50 4.89 1.60
CA LYS A 283 -18.61 5.89 0.54
C LYS A 283 -18.31 5.30 -0.84
N SER A 284 -18.79 6.00 -1.85
CA SER A 284 -18.53 5.65 -3.25
C SER A 284 -17.13 6.09 -3.68
N ASN A 285 -16.54 5.43 -4.67
CA ASN A 285 -15.19 5.77 -5.16
C ASN A 285 -15.06 7.23 -5.65
N HIS A 286 -16.15 7.84 -6.11
CA HIS A 286 -16.15 9.25 -6.50
C HIS A 286 -16.24 10.23 -5.31
N GLU A 287 -16.51 9.75 -4.10
CA GLU A 287 -16.49 10.52 -2.84
C GLU A 287 -15.11 10.46 -2.14
N MET A 288 -14.07 10.16 -2.91
CA MET A 288 -12.69 10.09 -2.44
C MET A 288 -12.22 11.42 -1.86
N LEU A 289 -11.62 11.39 -0.67
CA LEU A 289 -10.98 12.55 -0.05
C LEU A 289 -9.59 12.77 -0.64
N GLY A 290 -9.13 14.03 -0.67
CA GLY A 290 -7.79 14.40 -1.15
C GLY A 290 -7.68 14.55 -2.67
N VAL A 291 -8.76 14.37 -3.43
CA VAL A 291 -8.81 14.63 -4.86
C VAL A 291 -9.84 15.71 -5.15
N LYS A 292 -9.40 16.82 -5.74
CA LYS A 292 -10.33 17.81 -6.30
C LYS A 292 -10.83 17.26 -7.64
N PHE A 293 -11.93 16.54 -7.61
CA PHE A 293 -12.67 16.28 -8.84
C PHE A 293 -13.28 17.60 -9.30
N ASN A 294 -12.96 18.05 -10.49
CA ASN A 294 -13.81 19.02 -11.16
C ASN A 294 -15.15 18.31 -11.39
N ALA A 295 -16.08 18.52 -10.48
CA ALA A 295 -17.35 17.81 -10.38
C ALA A 295 -18.21 17.89 -11.66
N CYS A 296 -17.84 18.76 -12.60
CA CYS A 296 -18.61 19.02 -13.82
C CYS A 296 -18.23 18.16 -15.03
N LEU A 297 -17.14 17.38 -15.02
CA LEU A 297 -16.65 16.77 -16.26
C LEU A 297 -16.56 15.24 -16.26
N LEU A 298 -16.75 14.56 -15.13
CA LEU A 298 -16.52 13.11 -15.08
C LEU A 298 -17.79 12.24 -15.04
N TYR A 299 -18.97 12.84 -14.73
CA TYR A 299 -20.20 12.05 -14.62
C TYR A 299 -21.46 12.69 -15.19
N THR A 300 -21.38 13.86 -15.83
CA THR A 300 -22.53 14.55 -16.44
C THR A 300 -22.53 14.60 -17.95
N SER A 301 -21.49 14.12 -18.63
CA SER A 301 -21.63 13.84 -20.05
C SER A 301 -22.30 12.46 -20.19
N PRO A 302 -23.50 12.38 -20.76
CA PRO A 302 -24.07 11.10 -21.13
C PRO A 302 -23.06 10.33 -21.98
N SER A 303 -22.90 9.04 -21.69
CA SER A 303 -22.16 8.16 -22.60
C SER A 303 -22.74 8.32 -24.01
N PRO A 304 -21.96 8.20 -25.08
CA PRO A 304 -22.50 8.20 -26.45
C PRO A 304 -23.65 7.22 -26.67
N ARG A 305 -23.81 6.24 -25.77
CA ARG A 305 -24.94 5.29 -25.78
C ARG A 305 -26.21 5.81 -25.09
N ASP A 306 -26.12 6.86 -24.30
CA ASP A 306 -27.27 7.42 -23.59
C ASP A 306 -28.03 8.43 -24.46
N THR A 307 -27.39 8.91 -25.52
CA THR A 307 -28.00 9.83 -26.51
C THR A 307 -28.76 9.11 -27.63
N GLU A 308 -28.63 7.77 -27.74
CA GLU A 308 -29.35 6.99 -28.79
C GLU A 308 -30.71 6.43 -28.31
N ARG A 309 -31.18 6.79 -27.14
CA ARG A 309 -32.45 6.33 -26.54
C ARG A 309 -33.40 7.45 -26.13
N SER A 310 -33.35 8.56 -26.80
CA SER A 310 -34.42 9.59 -26.70
C SER A 310 -35.16 9.74 -28.03
#